data_a431149bfccd9a3594c86a9fff90a522
#
_entry.id   a431149bfccd9a3594c86a9fff90a522
#
_cell.length_a   1.000
_cell.length_b   1.000
_cell.length_c   1.000
_cell.angle_alpha   90.00
_cell.angle_beta   90.00
_cell.angle_gamma   90.00
#
_symmetry.space_group_name_H-M   'P 1'
#
loop_
_entity.id
_entity.type
_entity.pdbx_description
1 polymer ?
#
loop_
_entity_poly.entity_id
_entity_poly.type
_entity_poly.pdbx_seq_one_letter_code
_entity_poly.pdbx_strand_id
1 'polypeptide(L)'
;MDMFQKLEKVLRKIHLKRKNKLFFIQLIFFLGVIHAQIDQRFDLFDWEIIGQNESINSASEGYQYIFFATDANGILRFNKFSRKFESNLYLGQGIKSKIIKHVYFDKNTGILWLAGNKGLEFSNSGQGNWNNINFKRLSINSLRNIDDIGSSKSYLWIKTKSHYIKIDHISGSFLGVFTYPDEKSIDWGDINFNNLFSSRDFSFEDYFVDEAWLLGNDSAADNNGIFHKYNSYLKTENGYSWIGLSNGQLLFIDDFSKTISPQTFGVRVSVPLTMSINDKIWIGGINNQFSAISSIENRFDEIENFVETNYSGFSNSDFFSSEIVNDEVWFGSNGKVVVYNIRSDFFRTLGYEKGIPAQKIEFIEFIDQRVYIASSNDLIVLDSKSKKIVNSSLEDLVKKNNLFIDYLDNIDGKLHISLNGRVYLLDSQENINTDKYEFLFNESFRVDGIFGDKEHLFFSSELGIFNNQDNKLIPSSMYFNFVVNDVLLIENILYIGTSGGLAIYDIEEGQLNNFYDFSFLRNIFKMEQVDEFLVLLTSTGLIKLRLSL
;
A
#
# COMPACT_ATOMS: atom_id res chain seq x y z
N MET A 1 -71.82 41.82 -9.78
CA MET A 1 -70.64 42.08 -8.89
C MET A 1 -70.28 40.88 -8.02
N ASP A 2 -71.21 40.03 -7.66
CA ASP A 2 -70.99 38.89 -6.73
C ASP A 2 -70.23 37.67 -7.35
N MET A 3 -70.39 37.46 -8.66
CA MET A 3 -69.76 36.32 -9.34
C MET A 3 -68.23 36.49 -9.53
N PHE A 4 -67.79 37.73 -9.76
CA PHE A 4 -66.37 38.06 -9.91
C PHE A 4 -65.59 37.91 -8.59
N GLN A 5 -66.21 38.30 -7.48
CA GLN A 5 -65.58 38.15 -6.13
C GLN A 5 -65.49 36.68 -5.72
N LYS A 6 -66.43 35.83 -6.10
CA LYS A 6 -66.33 34.37 -5.87
C LYS A 6 -65.27 33.73 -6.72
N LEU A 7 -65.10 34.15 -7.97
CA LEU A 7 -64.04 33.62 -8.86
C LEU A 7 -62.64 34.02 -8.34
N GLU A 8 -62.49 35.23 -7.88
CA GLU A 8 -61.21 35.69 -7.32
C GLU A 8 -60.85 34.97 -6.02
N LYS A 9 -61.78 34.65 -5.15
CA LYS A 9 -61.57 33.82 -3.95
C LYS A 9 -61.17 32.39 -4.29
N VAL A 10 -61.74 31.79 -5.34
CA VAL A 10 -61.40 30.44 -5.80
C VAL A 10 -60.01 30.42 -6.44
N LEU A 11 -59.71 31.42 -7.26
CA LEU A 11 -58.36 31.55 -7.86
C LEU A 11 -57.28 31.81 -6.81
N ARG A 12 -57.54 32.62 -5.80
CA ARG A 12 -56.60 32.80 -4.67
C ARG A 12 -56.42 31.50 -3.87
N LYS A 13 -57.46 30.71 -3.62
CA LYS A 13 -57.36 29.39 -2.97
C LYS A 13 -56.54 28.37 -3.81
N ILE A 14 -56.73 28.38 -5.12
CA ILE A 14 -55.97 27.51 -6.03
C ILE A 14 -54.50 27.95 -6.11
N HIS A 15 -54.24 29.26 -6.12
CA HIS A 15 -52.90 29.80 -6.14
C HIS A 15 -52.16 29.56 -4.83
N LEU A 16 -52.83 29.66 -3.68
CA LEU A 16 -52.25 29.27 -2.36
C LEU A 16 -51.98 27.75 -2.28
N LYS A 17 -52.89 26.89 -2.79
CA LYS A 17 -52.66 25.45 -2.83
C LYS A 17 -51.50 25.07 -3.76
N ARG A 18 -51.30 25.76 -4.88
CA ARG A 18 -50.16 25.57 -5.77
C ARG A 18 -48.84 26.07 -5.11
N LYS A 19 -48.84 27.23 -4.49
CA LYS A 19 -47.67 27.73 -3.76
C LYS A 19 -47.26 26.79 -2.61
N ASN A 20 -48.25 26.28 -1.87
CA ASN A 20 -47.95 25.33 -0.78
C ASN A 20 -47.45 23.99 -1.31
N LYS A 21 -47.97 23.50 -2.48
CA LYS A 21 -47.40 22.30 -3.12
C LYS A 21 -45.98 22.54 -3.65
N LEU A 22 -45.72 23.70 -4.24
CA LEU A 22 -44.36 24.04 -4.70
C LEU A 22 -43.39 24.20 -3.53
N PHE A 23 -43.84 24.83 -2.46
CA PHE A 23 -43.07 24.97 -1.23
C PHE A 23 -42.78 23.61 -0.55
N PHE A 24 -43.77 22.68 -0.56
CA PHE A 24 -43.58 21.33 -0.05
C PHE A 24 -42.62 20.49 -0.93
N ILE A 25 -42.71 20.65 -2.27
CA ILE A 25 -41.78 20.01 -3.21
C ILE A 25 -40.35 20.58 -3.05
N GLN A 26 -40.23 21.91 -2.89
CA GLN A 26 -38.94 22.54 -2.59
C GLN A 26 -38.40 22.14 -1.22
N LEU A 27 -39.25 22.00 -0.20
CA LEU A 27 -38.86 21.53 1.12
C LEU A 27 -38.42 20.06 1.10
N ILE A 28 -39.10 19.19 0.34
CA ILE A 28 -38.72 17.79 0.14
C ILE A 28 -37.40 17.71 -0.65
N PHE A 29 -37.21 18.58 -1.66
CA PHE A 29 -35.94 18.67 -2.39
C PHE A 29 -34.81 19.21 -1.49
N PHE A 30 -35.09 20.19 -0.62
CA PHE A 30 -34.12 20.72 0.34
C PHE A 30 -33.82 19.72 1.45
N LEU A 31 -34.80 18.96 1.93
CA LEU A 31 -34.60 17.87 2.89
C LEU A 31 -33.90 16.67 2.23
N GLY A 32 -34.15 16.40 0.95
CA GLY A 32 -33.40 15.40 0.19
C GLY A 32 -31.95 15.80 -0.11
N VAL A 33 -31.66 17.10 -0.16
CA VAL A 33 -30.28 17.64 -0.30
C VAL A 33 -29.55 17.72 1.05
N ILE A 34 -30.28 17.80 2.18
CA ILE A 34 -29.70 17.78 3.55
C ILE A 34 -29.42 16.33 4.00
N HIS A 35 -30.07 15.34 3.38
CA HIS A 35 -29.68 13.93 3.43
C HIS A 35 -28.77 13.55 2.24
N ALA A 36 -28.14 14.53 1.60
CA ALA A 36 -26.93 14.25 0.85
C ALA A 36 -25.92 13.76 1.88
N GLN A 37 -25.77 12.46 1.92
CA GLN A 37 -24.81 11.64 2.62
C GLN A 37 -23.59 12.47 3.00
N ILE A 38 -23.14 12.32 4.21
CA ILE A 38 -21.74 12.52 4.53
C ILE A 38 -21.05 11.45 3.69
N ASP A 39 -20.77 11.80 2.43
CA ASP A 39 -20.00 11.00 1.51
C ASP A 39 -18.63 10.94 2.18
N GLN A 40 -18.32 9.83 2.84
CA GLN A 40 -17.00 9.57 3.42
C GLN A 40 -16.03 9.40 2.24
N ARG A 41 -15.81 10.48 1.51
CA ARG A 41 -14.77 10.57 0.51
C ARG A 41 -13.49 10.86 1.26
N PHE A 42 -12.63 9.88 1.25
CA PHE A 42 -11.25 10.11 1.66
C PHE A 42 -10.61 11.11 0.70
N ASP A 43 -9.93 12.09 1.26
CA ASP A 43 -9.16 13.07 0.51
C ASP A 43 -7.91 12.41 -0.09
N LEU A 44 -7.31 13.05 -1.11
CA LEU A 44 -6.13 12.54 -1.80
C LEU A 44 -4.94 12.24 -0.86
N PHE A 45 -4.83 12.99 0.24
CA PHE A 45 -3.75 12.84 1.21
C PHE A 45 -4.09 11.93 2.39
N ASP A 46 -5.29 11.36 2.43
CA ASP A 46 -5.64 10.31 3.39
C ASP A 46 -5.00 8.96 3.02
N TRP A 47 -4.61 8.79 1.75
CA TRP A 47 -3.98 7.58 1.22
C TRP A 47 -2.46 7.73 1.16
N GLU A 48 -1.75 6.96 1.95
CA GLU A 48 -0.30 6.85 1.89
C GLU A 48 0.10 5.44 1.49
N ILE A 49 0.95 5.32 0.46
CA ILE A 49 1.41 4.02 -0.06
C ILE A 49 2.84 3.80 0.36
N ILE A 50 3.08 2.74 1.12
CA ILE A 50 4.39 2.30 1.56
C ILE A 50 4.73 1.03 0.78
N GLY A 51 5.34 1.20 -0.38
CA GLY A 51 5.67 0.09 -1.26
C GLY A 51 7.17 -0.12 -1.38
N GLN A 52 7.56 -1.10 -2.17
CA GLN A 52 8.94 -1.36 -2.51
C GLN A 52 9.48 -0.27 -3.45
N ASN A 53 10.65 0.27 -3.13
CA ASN A 53 11.43 1.07 -4.07
C ASN A 53 12.31 0.14 -4.91
N GLU A 54 12.14 0.18 -6.24
CA GLU A 54 12.96 -0.61 -7.15
C GLU A 54 14.19 0.17 -7.62
N SER A 55 14.08 1.49 -7.78
CA SER A 55 15.16 2.34 -8.26
C SER A 55 14.87 3.81 -7.97
N ILE A 56 15.89 4.58 -7.62
CA ILE A 56 15.82 6.05 -7.61
C ILE A 56 16.43 6.56 -8.92
N ASN A 57 15.62 7.20 -9.75
CA ASN A 57 16.00 7.54 -11.12
C ASN A 57 16.55 8.95 -11.29
N SER A 58 15.98 9.90 -10.57
CA SER A 58 16.41 11.30 -10.59
C SER A 58 16.04 12.01 -9.30
N ALA A 59 16.63 13.17 -9.06
CA ALA A 59 16.36 14.01 -7.91
C ALA A 59 16.26 15.49 -8.31
N SER A 60 15.48 16.28 -7.58
CA SER A 60 15.37 17.72 -7.84
C SER A 60 15.14 18.48 -6.54
N GLU A 61 15.84 19.61 -6.39
CA GLU A 61 15.71 20.46 -5.21
C GLU A 61 14.63 21.52 -5.41
N GLY A 62 13.58 21.43 -4.56
CA GLY A 62 12.56 22.48 -4.44
C GLY A 62 12.82 23.42 -3.27
N TYR A 63 11.85 24.30 -2.99
CA TYR A 63 11.97 25.26 -1.89
C TYR A 63 11.96 24.58 -0.52
N GLN A 64 10.98 23.74 -0.27
CA GLN A 64 10.80 23.03 0.99
C GLN A 64 11.32 21.59 0.94
N TYR A 65 11.17 20.94 -0.21
CA TYR A 65 11.44 19.51 -0.37
C TYR A 65 12.57 19.25 -1.36
N ILE A 66 13.26 18.13 -1.15
CA ILE A 66 13.97 17.43 -2.19
C ILE A 66 13.06 16.32 -2.68
N PHE A 67 12.91 16.21 -3.98
CA PHE A 67 12.05 15.24 -4.65
C PHE A 67 12.90 14.17 -5.31
N PHE A 68 12.54 12.90 -5.15
CA PHE A 68 13.23 11.77 -5.78
C PHE A 68 12.23 10.96 -6.59
N ALA A 69 12.51 10.78 -7.88
CA ALA A 69 11.71 9.95 -8.77
C ALA A 69 12.03 8.48 -8.60
N THR A 70 11.01 7.63 -8.50
CA THR A 70 11.16 6.19 -8.32
C THR A 70 10.48 5.37 -9.41
N ASP A 71 10.87 4.09 -9.53
CA ASP A 71 10.23 3.16 -10.47
C ASP A 71 8.90 2.58 -9.96
N ALA A 72 8.62 2.65 -8.66
CA ALA A 72 7.45 2.00 -8.08
C ALA A 72 6.63 2.89 -7.13
N ASN A 73 7.26 3.77 -6.37
CA ASN A 73 6.65 4.53 -5.27
C ASN A 73 6.38 6.01 -5.58
N GLY A 74 6.27 6.36 -6.87
CA GLY A 74 6.03 7.77 -7.25
C GLY A 74 7.22 8.66 -6.92
N ILE A 75 6.98 9.71 -6.15
CA ILE A 75 7.98 10.71 -5.75
C ILE A 75 8.16 10.67 -4.24
N LEU A 76 9.36 10.33 -3.78
CA LEU A 76 9.74 10.52 -2.38
C LEU A 76 9.99 12.00 -2.12
N ARG A 77 9.63 12.46 -0.93
CA ARG A 77 9.83 13.85 -0.49
C ARG A 77 10.65 13.90 0.79
N PHE A 78 11.79 14.55 0.73
CA PHE A 78 12.58 14.88 1.92
C PHE A 78 12.39 16.34 2.28
N ASN A 79 11.83 16.62 3.45
CA ASN A 79 11.65 17.98 3.94
C ASN A 79 12.99 18.53 4.47
N LYS A 80 13.49 19.59 3.85
CA LYS A 80 14.79 20.21 4.18
C LYS A 80 14.84 20.85 5.57
N PHE A 81 13.67 21.24 6.12
CA PHE A 81 13.57 21.91 7.42
C PHE A 81 13.45 20.92 8.57
N SER A 82 12.55 19.94 8.45
CA SER A 82 12.37 18.89 9.46
C SER A 82 13.45 17.81 9.40
N ARG A 83 14.17 17.71 8.26
CA ARG A 83 15.15 16.67 7.93
C ARG A 83 14.57 15.26 7.99
N LYS A 84 13.32 15.12 7.60
CA LYS A 84 12.60 13.85 7.57
C LYS A 84 11.97 13.61 6.21
N PHE A 85 11.79 12.34 5.87
CA PHE A 85 10.94 11.97 4.76
C PHE A 85 9.48 12.15 5.16
N GLU A 86 8.68 12.61 4.21
CA GLU A 86 7.23 12.78 4.36
C GLU A 86 6.51 11.91 3.34
N SER A 87 5.19 11.81 3.46
CA SER A 87 4.34 11.00 2.59
C SER A 87 4.66 11.21 1.11
N ASN A 88 4.76 10.12 0.37
CA ASN A 88 5.10 10.14 -1.05
C ASN A 88 3.98 10.80 -1.88
N LEU A 89 4.35 11.39 -3.01
CA LEU A 89 3.38 11.76 -4.03
C LEU A 89 3.23 10.58 -5.01
N TYR A 90 2.04 10.00 -5.07
CA TYR A 90 1.80 8.81 -5.86
C TYR A 90 0.39 8.80 -6.51
N LEU A 91 -0.07 7.65 -6.90
CA LEU A 91 -1.40 7.49 -7.53
C LEU A 91 -2.54 8.04 -6.66
N GLY A 92 -2.46 7.88 -5.34
CA GLY A 92 -3.42 8.42 -4.38
C GLY A 92 -3.50 9.94 -4.41
N GLN A 93 -2.40 10.63 -4.70
CA GLN A 93 -2.34 12.08 -4.83
C GLN A 93 -2.61 12.58 -6.26
N GLY A 94 -3.08 11.71 -7.15
CA GLY A 94 -3.52 12.06 -8.49
C GLY A 94 -2.45 11.99 -9.59
N ILE A 95 -1.22 11.56 -9.29
CA ILE A 95 -0.21 11.20 -10.30
C ILE A 95 -0.73 10.00 -11.10
N LYS A 96 -0.57 10.02 -12.43
CA LYS A 96 -1.02 8.92 -13.30
C LYS A 96 0.07 7.89 -13.58
N SER A 97 1.32 8.31 -13.50
CA SER A 97 2.48 7.46 -13.79
C SER A 97 2.90 6.67 -12.54
N LYS A 98 3.00 5.36 -12.67
CA LYS A 98 3.59 4.49 -11.65
C LYS A 98 5.12 4.52 -11.69
N ILE A 99 5.69 4.53 -12.91
CA ILE A 99 7.13 4.61 -13.15
C ILE A 99 7.47 6.05 -13.50
N ILE A 100 8.32 6.70 -12.73
CA ILE A 100 8.76 8.06 -12.96
C ILE A 100 10.27 8.05 -13.18
N LYS A 101 10.70 8.51 -14.35
CA LYS A 101 12.12 8.54 -14.72
C LYS A 101 12.79 9.86 -14.36
N HIS A 102 12.10 10.98 -14.54
CA HIS A 102 12.63 12.29 -14.22
C HIS A 102 11.67 13.08 -13.37
N VAL A 103 12.20 13.77 -12.38
CA VAL A 103 11.54 14.80 -11.59
C VAL A 103 12.31 16.09 -11.71
N TYR A 104 11.61 17.21 -11.90
CA TYR A 104 12.20 18.52 -12.00
C TYR A 104 11.31 19.57 -11.31
N PHE A 105 11.87 20.29 -10.36
CA PHE A 105 11.19 21.42 -9.73
C PHE A 105 11.68 22.72 -10.39
N ASP A 106 10.79 23.37 -11.13
CA ASP A 106 11.09 24.65 -11.75
C ASP A 106 11.04 25.78 -10.72
N LYS A 107 12.21 26.23 -10.28
CA LYS A 107 12.34 27.32 -9.29
C LYS A 107 11.79 28.67 -9.79
N ASN A 108 11.59 28.86 -11.11
CA ASN A 108 11.03 30.10 -11.65
C ASN A 108 9.51 30.17 -11.47
N THR A 109 8.82 29.02 -11.54
CA THR A 109 7.35 28.94 -11.49
C THR A 109 6.82 28.27 -10.22
N GLY A 110 7.65 27.53 -9.50
CA GLY A 110 7.23 26.68 -8.39
C GLY A 110 6.49 25.42 -8.82
N ILE A 111 6.54 25.06 -10.10
CA ILE A 111 5.85 23.88 -10.65
C ILE A 111 6.76 22.67 -10.56
N LEU A 112 6.21 21.55 -10.09
CA LEU A 112 6.86 20.24 -10.09
C LEU A 112 6.48 19.49 -11.37
N TRP A 113 7.49 19.09 -12.14
CA TRP A 113 7.38 18.38 -13.41
C TRP A 113 7.87 16.94 -13.26
N LEU A 114 7.14 16.00 -13.87
CA LEU A 114 7.45 14.57 -13.85
C LEU A 114 7.41 14.02 -15.28
N ALA A 115 8.42 13.27 -15.67
CA ALA A 115 8.34 12.43 -16.85
C ALA A 115 8.18 10.97 -16.43
N GLY A 116 6.99 10.45 -16.65
CA GLY A 116 6.62 9.08 -16.28
C GLY A 116 6.06 8.26 -17.43
N ASN A 117 5.71 7.01 -17.14
CA ASN A 117 5.24 6.07 -18.17
C ASN A 117 3.87 6.45 -18.80
N LYS A 118 3.16 7.41 -18.25
CA LYS A 118 1.88 7.93 -18.80
C LYS A 118 2.00 9.27 -19.52
N GLY A 119 3.18 9.91 -19.48
CA GLY A 119 3.40 11.20 -20.11
C GLY A 119 4.26 12.14 -19.27
N LEU A 120 4.21 13.41 -19.64
CA LEU A 120 4.73 14.51 -18.85
C LEU A 120 3.62 15.01 -17.94
N GLU A 121 3.84 14.98 -16.64
CA GLU A 121 2.88 15.42 -15.63
C GLU A 121 3.40 16.62 -14.88
N PHE A 122 2.52 17.54 -14.46
CA PHE A 122 2.91 18.70 -13.68
C PHE A 122 1.83 19.19 -12.74
N SER A 123 2.26 19.75 -11.62
CA SER A 123 1.38 20.31 -10.59
C SER A 123 1.98 21.56 -9.98
N ASN A 124 1.15 22.60 -9.83
CA ASN A 124 1.57 23.89 -9.29
C ASN A 124 1.97 23.85 -7.80
N SER A 125 1.56 22.83 -7.08
CA SER A 125 1.84 22.74 -5.63
C SER A 125 2.46 21.41 -5.22
N GLY A 126 2.55 20.45 -6.13
CA GLY A 126 2.87 19.06 -5.77
C GLY A 126 1.80 18.42 -4.85
N GLN A 127 0.64 19.04 -4.72
CA GLN A 127 -0.42 18.64 -3.78
C GLN A 127 -1.73 18.27 -4.47
N GLY A 128 -1.67 17.48 -5.53
CA GLY A 128 -2.84 17.14 -6.33
C GLY A 128 -3.04 18.08 -7.53
N ASN A 129 -4.16 17.93 -8.24
CA ASN A 129 -4.44 18.67 -9.48
C ASN A 129 -3.35 18.53 -10.55
N TRP A 130 -2.96 17.28 -10.81
CA TRP A 130 -1.95 16.96 -11.81
C TRP A 130 -2.50 17.08 -13.22
N ASN A 131 -1.82 17.89 -14.03
CA ASN A 131 -2.02 17.96 -15.47
C ASN A 131 -1.16 16.90 -16.16
N ASN A 132 -1.65 16.31 -17.24
CA ASN A 132 -0.92 15.29 -17.99
C ASN A 132 -0.87 15.64 -19.48
N ILE A 133 0.33 15.61 -20.03
CA ILE A 133 0.60 15.82 -21.45
C ILE A 133 1.12 14.52 -22.04
N ASN A 134 0.36 13.95 -22.99
CA ASN A 134 0.79 12.73 -23.66
C ASN A 134 2.05 13.00 -24.50
N PHE A 135 3.04 12.11 -24.43
CA PHE A 135 4.31 12.23 -25.17
C PHE A 135 4.15 12.40 -26.68
N LYS A 136 3.10 11.81 -27.28
CA LYS A 136 2.82 12.01 -28.70
C LYS A 136 2.57 13.47 -29.08
N ARG A 137 1.98 14.26 -28.18
CA ARG A 137 1.81 15.72 -28.40
C ARG A 137 3.10 16.50 -28.33
N LEU A 138 4.13 15.93 -27.71
CA LEU A 138 5.45 16.51 -27.56
C LEU A 138 6.46 15.96 -28.56
N SER A 139 6.04 15.17 -29.55
CA SER A 139 6.94 14.48 -30.48
C SER A 139 7.95 13.54 -29.79
N ILE A 140 7.60 13.00 -28.62
CA ILE A 140 8.40 12.02 -27.87
C ILE A 140 7.82 10.64 -28.12
N ASN A 141 8.65 9.69 -28.58
CA ASN A 141 8.20 8.34 -28.89
C ASN A 141 8.05 7.46 -27.63
N SER A 142 8.91 7.65 -26.64
CA SER A 142 8.89 6.90 -25.40
C SER A 142 9.62 7.63 -24.27
N LEU A 143 9.30 7.26 -23.03
CA LEU A 143 9.99 7.76 -21.82
C LEU A 143 11.52 7.57 -21.88
N ARG A 144 12.00 6.48 -22.50
CA ARG A 144 13.44 6.16 -22.62
C ARG A 144 14.21 7.15 -23.50
N ASN A 145 13.50 7.97 -24.30
CA ASN A 145 14.13 8.96 -25.16
C ASN A 145 14.40 10.28 -24.42
N ILE A 146 13.84 10.47 -23.23
CA ILE A 146 14.10 11.65 -22.41
C ILE A 146 15.41 11.43 -21.66
N ASP A 147 16.35 12.36 -21.84
CA ASP A 147 17.63 12.36 -21.14
C ASP A 147 17.58 13.27 -19.91
N ASP A 148 16.84 14.41 -20.01
CA ASP A 148 16.80 15.40 -18.94
C ASP A 148 15.62 16.37 -19.07
N ILE A 149 15.26 17.03 -17.97
CA ILE A 149 14.30 18.13 -17.91
C ILE A 149 14.97 19.32 -17.22
N GLY A 150 14.81 20.50 -17.78
CA GLY A 150 15.35 21.73 -17.21
C GLY A 150 14.48 22.93 -17.51
N SER A 151 14.75 24.07 -16.90
CA SER A 151 14.07 25.32 -17.21
C SER A 151 15.05 26.48 -17.47
N SER A 152 14.65 27.35 -18.36
CA SER A 152 15.17 28.68 -18.47
C SER A 152 14.29 29.66 -17.69
N LYS A 153 14.60 30.94 -17.73
CA LYS A 153 13.75 31.97 -17.09
C LYS A 153 12.30 31.95 -17.59
N SER A 154 12.07 31.51 -18.84
CA SER A 154 10.76 31.66 -19.51
C SER A 154 10.13 30.35 -19.96
N TYR A 155 10.87 29.27 -20.05
CA TYR A 155 10.40 28.04 -20.67
C TYR A 155 10.93 26.79 -19.97
N LEU A 156 10.16 25.71 -20.03
CA LEU A 156 10.62 24.36 -19.73
C LEU A 156 11.27 23.74 -20.98
N TRP A 157 12.34 23.02 -20.79
CA TRP A 157 13.06 22.31 -21.81
C TRP A 157 13.14 20.81 -21.48
N ILE A 158 12.85 19.97 -22.47
CA ILE A 158 13.11 18.55 -22.40
C ILE A 158 14.22 18.21 -23.36
N LYS A 159 15.30 17.67 -22.84
CA LYS A 159 16.39 17.12 -23.61
C LYS A 159 16.09 15.70 -24.00
N THR A 160 16.14 15.40 -25.28
CA THR A 160 16.05 14.04 -25.80
C THR A 160 17.36 13.62 -26.44
N LYS A 161 17.49 12.34 -26.79
CA LYS A 161 18.70 11.81 -27.44
C LYS A 161 19.08 12.53 -28.77
N SER A 162 18.12 13.18 -29.43
CA SER A 162 18.32 13.74 -30.77
C SER A 162 17.93 15.21 -30.92
N HIS A 163 17.14 15.75 -30.00
CA HIS A 163 16.60 17.09 -30.09
C HIS A 163 16.15 17.63 -28.75
N TYR A 164 15.79 18.90 -28.70
CA TYR A 164 15.25 19.59 -27.55
C TYR A 164 13.81 20.00 -27.80
N ILE A 165 12.98 19.93 -26.78
CA ILE A 165 11.57 20.29 -26.85
C ILE A 165 11.36 21.49 -25.93
N LYS A 166 10.73 22.52 -26.45
CA LYS A 166 10.38 23.74 -25.74
C LYS A 166 8.92 23.72 -25.36
N ILE A 167 8.65 24.02 -24.12
CA ILE A 167 7.29 23.99 -23.52
C ILE A 167 7.09 25.27 -22.71
N ASP A 168 5.92 25.84 -22.77
CA ASP A 168 5.52 26.90 -21.85
C ASP A 168 5.42 26.33 -20.43
N HIS A 169 6.22 26.82 -19.51
CA HIS A 169 6.40 26.24 -18.20
C HIS A 169 5.24 26.50 -17.22
N ILE A 170 4.25 27.30 -17.60
CA ILE A 170 3.03 27.54 -16.80
C ILE A 170 1.87 26.69 -17.32
N SER A 171 1.62 26.74 -18.63
CA SER A 171 0.46 26.08 -19.24
C SER A 171 0.75 24.65 -19.72
N GLY A 172 2.00 24.26 -19.85
CA GLY A 172 2.41 23.00 -20.47
C GLY A 172 2.23 22.96 -21.98
N SER A 173 2.01 24.12 -22.65
CA SER A 173 1.78 24.17 -24.09
C SER A 173 3.06 23.89 -24.86
N PHE A 174 2.97 22.97 -25.84
CA PHE A 174 4.08 22.66 -26.75
C PHE A 174 4.40 23.86 -27.66
N LEU A 175 5.64 24.28 -27.69
CA LEU A 175 6.10 25.45 -28.49
C LEU A 175 6.95 25.05 -29.69
N GLY A 176 7.61 23.90 -29.66
CA GLY A 176 8.38 23.42 -30.79
C GLY A 176 9.48 22.44 -30.45
N VAL A 177 10.12 21.93 -31.52
CA VAL A 177 11.27 21.03 -31.46
C VAL A 177 12.48 21.77 -32.05
N PHE A 178 13.61 21.68 -31.36
CA PHE A 178 14.84 22.40 -31.69
C PHE A 178 16.04 21.45 -31.74
N THR A 179 16.98 21.69 -32.64
CA THR A 179 18.24 20.93 -32.65
C THR A 179 19.13 21.34 -31.47
N TYR A 180 19.09 22.63 -31.11
CA TYR A 180 19.74 23.19 -29.93
C TYR A 180 18.80 24.20 -29.28
N PRO A 181 18.87 24.38 -27.96
CA PRO A 181 18.08 25.39 -27.27
C PRO A 181 18.41 26.80 -27.83
N ASP A 182 17.40 27.62 -28.00
CA ASP A 182 17.55 29.02 -28.39
C ASP A 182 17.91 29.95 -27.22
N GLU A 183 18.04 29.39 -26.01
CA GLU A 183 18.42 30.08 -24.77
C GLU A 183 19.75 29.55 -24.23
N LYS A 184 20.56 30.46 -23.67
CA LYS A 184 21.94 30.14 -23.24
C LYS A 184 22.07 29.62 -21.84
N SER A 185 21.09 29.88 -20.96
CA SER A 185 21.14 29.44 -19.57
C SER A 185 19.89 28.62 -19.23
N ILE A 186 20.05 27.32 -19.27
CA ILE A 186 19.06 26.35 -18.85
C ILE A 186 19.62 25.67 -17.60
N ASP A 187 18.83 25.70 -16.53
CA ASP A 187 19.09 24.92 -15.34
C ASP A 187 18.57 23.51 -15.59
N TRP A 188 19.48 22.55 -15.76
CA TRP A 188 19.18 21.13 -15.87
C TRP A 188 19.25 20.54 -14.47
N GLY A 189 18.19 19.90 -14.00
CA GLY A 189 18.01 19.50 -12.61
C GLY A 189 19.11 18.62 -12.04
N ASP A 190 19.27 17.42 -12.60
CA ASP A 190 20.28 16.45 -12.14
C ASP A 190 21.62 16.63 -12.85
N ILE A 191 22.68 16.44 -12.10
CA ILE A 191 23.98 16.23 -12.72
C ILE A 191 24.03 14.78 -13.20
N ASN A 192 24.21 14.59 -14.51
CA ASN A 192 24.46 13.26 -15.05
C ASN A 192 25.69 12.66 -14.35
N PHE A 193 25.50 11.53 -13.66
CA PHE A 193 26.51 10.91 -12.83
C PHE A 193 27.83 10.63 -13.59
N ASN A 194 27.74 10.27 -14.87
CA ASN A 194 28.91 10.06 -15.74
C ASN A 194 29.82 11.32 -15.88
N ASN A 195 29.27 12.51 -15.67
CA ASN A 195 30.03 13.75 -15.72
C ASN A 195 30.68 14.12 -14.37
N LEU A 196 30.13 13.59 -13.25
CA LEU A 196 30.61 13.90 -11.89
C LEU A 196 31.98 13.30 -11.62
N PHE A 197 32.20 12.05 -12.00
CA PHE A 197 33.49 11.34 -11.78
C PHE A 197 34.53 11.63 -12.84
N SER A 198 34.13 12.24 -13.96
CA SER A 198 35.10 12.79 -14.94
C SER A 198 35.70 14.14 -14.48
N SER A 199 35.00 14.86 -13.59
CA SER A 199 35.57 16.03 -12.91
C SER A 199 36.34 15.54 -11.67
N ARG A 200 37.60 15.90 -11.55
CA ARG A 200 38.48 15.57 -10.42
C ARG A 200 38.03 16.17 -9.07
N ASP A 201 36.83 16.71 -9.01
CA ASP A 201 36.35 17.55 -7.91
C ASP A 201 35.58 16.79 -6.83
N PHE A 202 35.32 15.47 -7.01
CA PHE A 202 34.62 14.65 -6.04
C PHE A 202 35.34 13.32 -5.84
N SER A 203 35.72 13.00 -4.59
CA SER A 203 36.28 11.71 -4.17
C SER A 203 35.57 11.24 -2.91
N PHE A 204 35.23 9.97 -2.84
CA PHE A 204 34.69 9.36 -1.62
C PHE A 204 35.76 9.10 -0.54
N GLU A 205 37.03 9.17 -0.87
CA GLU A 205 38.14 8.84 0.04
C GLU A 205 38.18 9.74 1.29
N ASP A 206 37.62 10.94 1.20
CA ASP A 206 37.59 11.92 2.30
C ASP A 206 36.39 11.73 3.24
N TYR A 207 35.51 10.74 2.97
CA TYR A 207 34.28 10.56 3.72
C TYR A 207 34.30 9.28 4.54
N PHE A 208 33.75 9.37 5.76
CA PHE A 208 33.40 8.20 6.55
C PHE A 208 32.07 7.64 6.03
N VAL A 209 32.04 6.33 5.76
CA VAL A 209 30.85 5.65 5.23
C VAL A 209 30.26 4.78 6.33
N ASP A 210 28.99 5.02 6.66
CA ASP A 210 28.26 4.25 7.64
C ASP A 210 27.93 2.84 7.13
N GLU A 211 27.62 1.92 8.04
CA GLU A 211 27.12 0.57 7.76
C GLU A 211 28.03 -0.31 6.89
N ALA A 212 29.34 -0.05 6.90
CA ALA A 212 30.34 -0.82 6.15
C ALA A 212 30.10 -0.89 4.63
N TRP A 213 29.44 0.09 4.05
CA TRP A 213 29.31 0.23 2.60
C TRP A 213 30.66 0.56 1.94
N LEU A 214 30.86 0.03 0.73
CA LEU A 214 32.03 0.32 -0.09
C LEU A 214 31.61 1.13 -1.31
N LEU A 215 32.18 2.32 -1.47
CA LEU A 215 31.84 3.23 -2.56
C LEU A 215 32.88 3.15 -3.67
N GLY A 216 32.45 2.76 -4.88
CA GLY A 216 33.25 2.78 -6.10
C GLY A 216 32.91 3.98 -6.97
N ASN A 217 33.47 4.04 -8.19
CA ASN A 217 33.30 5.16 -9.11
C ASN A 217 31.91 5.20 -9.77
N ASP A 218 31.25 4.05 -9.97
CA ASP A 218 29.97 3.91 -10.68
C ASP A 218 28.90 3.16 -9.91
N SER A 219 29.28 2.60 -8.77
CA SER A 219 28.43 1.75 -7.94
C SER A 219 28.86 1.74 -6.49
N ALA A 220 27.94 1.48 -5.60
CA ALA A 220 28.20 1.18 -4.19
C ALA A 220 27.93 -0.28 -3.91
N ALA A 221 28.78 -0.93 -3.12
CA ALA A 221 28.49 -2.22 -2.52
C ALA A 221 27.92 -2.03 -1.12
N ASP A 222 26.78 -2.65 -0.85
CA ASP A 222 26.17 -2.65 0.48
C ASP A 222 26.97 -3.53 1.46
N ASN A 223 26.55 -3.58 2.70
CA ASN A 223 27.17 -4.40 3.75
C ASN A 223 27.17 -5.91 3.45
N ASN A 224 26.44 -6.37 2.44
CA ASN A 224 26.43 -7.75 1.94
C ASN A 224 27.34 -7.97 0.72
N GLY A 225 28.00 -6.92 0.24
CA GLY A 225 28.84 -6.95 -0.95
C GLY A 225 28.06 -6.92 -2.25
N ILE A 226 26.76 -6.58 -2.23
CA ILE A 226 25.92 -6.46 -3.45
C ILE A 226 26.13 -5.09 -4.06
N PHE A 227 26.47 -5.05 -5.35
CA PHE A 227 26.73 -3.81 -6.07
C PHE A 227 25.45 -3.17 -6.60
N HIS A 228 25.27 -1.88 -6.29
CA HIS A 228 24.15 -1.05 -6.73
C HIS A 228 24.67 0.12 -7.55
N LYS A 229 24.16 0.28 -8.77
CA LYS A 229 24.58 1.38 -9.66
C LYS A 229 24.05 2.71 -9.14
N TYR A 230 24.83 3.74 -9.37
CA TYR A 230 24.41 5.11 -9.18
C TYR A 230 23.56 5.56 -10.38
N ASN A 231 22.35 6.04 -10.12
CA ASN A 231 21.42 6.50 -11.16
C ASN A 231 21.27 8.02 -11.19
N SER A 232 21.34 8.67 -10.03
CA SER A 232 21.16 10.11 -9.92
C SER A 232 22.12 10.70 -8.87
N TYR A 233 22.47 11.96 -9.05
CA TYR A 233 23.24 12.75 -8.09
C TYR A 233 22.65 14.14 -8.01
N LEU A 234 22.37 14.61 -6.81
CA LEU A 234 21.92 15.96 -6.54
C LEU A 234 22.81 16.59 -5.49
N LYS A 235 23.38 17.76 -5.80
CA LYS A 235 24.04 18.63 -4.84
C LYS A 235 23.11 19.77 -4.48
N THR A 236 22.80 19.90 -3.18
CA THR A 236 21.93 20.97 -2.67
C THR A 236 22.72 22.23 -2.35
N GLU A 237 22.02 23.35 -2.31
CA GLU A 237 22.62 24.64 -1.96
C GLU A 237 23.17 24.68 -0.51
N ASN A 238 22.69 23.80 0.36
CA ASN A 238 23.02 23.76 1.79
C ASN A 238 24.20 22.86 2.14
N GLY A 239 25.00 22.39 1.16
CA GLY A 239 26.18 21.55 1.42
C GLY A 239 25.87 20.09 1.73
N TYR A 240 24.69 19.62 1.36
CA TYR A 240 24.32 18.21 1.35
C TYR A 240 24.26 17.70 -0.08
N SER A 241 24.55 16.42 -0.26
CA SER A 241 24.38 15.77 -1.55
C SER A 241 23.65 14.45 -1.40
N TRP A 242 23.03 14.01 -2.49
CA TRP A 242 22.25 12.78 -2.52
C TRP A 242 22.61 11.95 -3.73
N ILE A 243 22.77 10.65 -3.55
CA ILE A 243 22.95 9.70 -4.65
C ILE A 243 21.80 8.71 -4.63
N GLY A 244 21.07 8.63 -5.74
CA GLY A 244 20.03 7.62 -5.93
C GLY A 244 20.60 6.33 -6.51
N LEU A 245 20.22 5.18 -5.91
CA LEU A 245 20.73 3.87 -6.27
C LEU A 245 19.71 3.04 -7.07
N SER A 246 20.21 2.06 -7.79
CA SER A 246 19.40 1.13 -8.59
C SER A 246 18.59 0.12 -7.78
N ASN A 247 18.76 0.06 -6.47
CA ASN A 247 17.99 -0.78 -5.54
C ASN A 247 16.94 0.01 -4.74
N GLY A 248 16.72 1.28 -5.06
CA GLY A 248 15.74 2.13 -4.39
C GLY A 248 16.23 2.80 -3.11
N GLN A 249 17.50 2.62 -2.73
CA GLN A 249 18.12 3.31 -1.60
C GLN A 249 18.70 4.65 -2.05
N LEU A 250 18.93 5.53 -1.08
CA LEU A 250 19.64 6.79 -1.23
C LEU A 250 20.89 6.78 -0.38
N LEU A 251 21.98 7.38 -0.88
CA LEU A 251 23.12 7.76 -0.05
C LEU A 251 23.01 9.25 0.26
N PHE A 252 22.91 9.56 1.54
CA PHE A 252 22.96 10.94 2.02
C PHE A 252 24.41 11.30 2.34
N ILE A 253 24.87 12.40 1.77
CA ILE A 253 26.24 12.91 1.90
C ILE A 253 26.18 14.23 2.64
N ASP A 254 26.83 14.29 3.79
CA ASP A 254 27.03 15.51 4.55
C ASP A 254 28.45 16.03 4.32
N ASP A 255 28.58 17.10 3.54
CA ASP A 255 29.86 17.71 3.23
C ASP A 255 30.54 18.38 4.43
N PHE A 256 29.78 18.69 5.50
CA PHE A 256 30.32 19.31 6.71
C PHE A 256 30.93 18.29 7.67
N SER A 257 30.19 17.24 7.96
CA SER A 257 30.67 16.17 8.82
C SER A 257 31.55 15.15 8.10
N LYS A 258 31.60 15.24 6.77
CA LYS A 258 32.28 14.26 5.90
C LYS A 258 31.78 12.83 6.14
N THR A 259 30.46 12.68 6.21
CA THR A 259 29.83 11.39 6.39
C THR A 259 28.93 11.04 5.21
N ILE A 260 28.83 9.74 4.91
CA ILE A 260 27.89 9.18 3.95
C ILE A 260 27.10 8.11 4.66
N SER A 261 25.78 8.27 4.69
CA SER A 261 24.86 7.31 5.30
C SER A 261 23.82 6.80 4.31
N PRO A 262 23.64 5.48 4.20
CA PRO A 262 22.59 4.91 3.40
C PRO A 262 21.22 5.19 4.05
N GLN A 263 20.23 5.46 3.20
CA GLN A 263 18.84 5.68 3.61
C GLN A 263 17.95 4.70 2.88
N THR A 264 17.13 3.96 3.62
CA THR A 264 16.21 2.95 3.08
C THR A 264 14.77 3.45 3.22
N PHE A 265 13.98 3.24 2.18
CA PHE A 265 12.57 3.62 2.15
C PHE A 265 11.72 2.47 1.67
N GLY A 266 10.52 2.35 2.26
CA GLY A 266 9.54 1.37 1.89
C GLY A 266 9.91 -0.06 2.31
N VAL A 267 8.95 -0.94 2.13
CA VAL A 267 9.09 -2.37 2.40
C VAL A 267 9.90 -3.04 1.29
N ARG A 268 10.69 -4.05 1.64
CA ARG A 268 11.50 -4.80 0.69
C ARG A 268 10.79 -6.01 0.08
N VAL A 269 9.61 -6.30 0.55
CA VAL A 269 8.77 -7.40 0.05
C VAL A 269 8.14 -7.01 -1.28
N SER A 270 8.42 -7.76 -2.35
CA SER A 270 7.98 -7.42 -3.72
C SER A 270 6.48 -7.54 -3.91
N VAL A 271 5.87 -8.60 -3.40
CA VAL A 271 4.42 -8.81 -3.38
C VAL A 271 4.04 -9.17 -1.94
N PRO A 272 3.63 -8.23 -1.12
CA PRO A 272 3.17 -8.49 0.24
C PRO A 272 1.94 -9.41 0.21
N LEU A 273 1.91 -10.43 1.05
CA LEU A 273 0.81 -11.40 1.14
C LEU A 273 0.30 -11.58 2.57
N THR A 274 1.15 -11.35 3.57
CA THR A 274 0.79 -11.58 4.96
C THR A 274 1.27 -10.44 5.84
N MET A 275 0.49 -10.14 6.87
CA MET A 275 0.72 -9.08 7.84
C MET A 275 0.32 -9.55 9.22
N SER A 276 1.15 -9.27 10.23
CA SER A 276 0.83 -9.43 11.65
C SER A 276 1.24 -8.18 12.41
N ILE A 277 0.47 -7.81 13.42
CA ILE A 277 0.67 -6.54 14.14
C ILE A 277 0.81 -6.81 15.64
N ASN A 278 1.84 -6.21 16.20
CA ASN A 278 2.03 -6.00 17.64
C ASN A 278 2.45 -4.54 17.86
N ASP A 279 3.59 -4.29 18.51
CA ASP A 279 4.21 -2.96 18.56
C ASP A 279 4.79 -2.52 17.20
N LYS A 280 4.94 -3.45 16.27
CA LYS A 280 5.35 -3.24 14.87
C LYS A 280 4.40 -3.97 13.92
N ILE A 281 4.32 -3.48 12.70
CA ILE A 281 3.64 -4.14 11.57
C ILE A 281 4.67 -5.01 10.87
N TRP A 282 4.48 -6.32 10.88
CA TRP A 282 5.35 -7.30 10.23
C TRP A 282 4.76 -7.73 8.90
N ILE A 283 5.56 -7.71 7.85
CA ILE A 283 5.12 -7.98 6.48
C ILE A 283 6.00 -9.07 5.87
N GLY A 284 5.34 -10.09 5.34
CA GLY A 284 5.95 -11.15 4.53
C GLY A 284 5.27 -11.26 3.17
N GLY A 285 5.89 -11.96 2.23
CA GLY A 285 5.30 -12.19 0.91
C GLY A 285 6.26 -12.82 -0.07
N ILE A 286 5.98 -12.64 -1.36
CA ILE A 286 6.81 -13.16 -2.46
C ILE A 286 7.88 -12.13 -2.81
N ASN A 287 9.08 -12.63 -3.08
CA ASN A 287 10.23 -11.81 -3.45
C ASN A 287 10.86 -12.30 -4.76
N ASN A 288 11.24 -11.35 -5.60
CA ASN A 288 11.76 -11.66 -6.94
C ASN A 288 13.25 -12.06 -6.95
N GLN A 289 14.03 -11.64 -5.95
CA GLN A 289 15.48 -11.85 -5.92
C GLN A 289 15.94 -12.55 -4.63
N PHE A 290 15.61 -12.01 -3.48
CA PHE A 290 16.03 -12.50 -2.17
C PHE A 290 14.81 -12.53 -1.25
N SER A 291 14.73 -13.55 -0.40
CA SER A 291 13.70 -13.59 0.63
C SER A 291 13.84 -12.38 1.56
N ALA A 292 12.76 -11.72 1.84
CA ALA A 292 12.74 -10.57 2.72
C ALA A 292 11.49 -10.55 3.60
N ILE A 293 11.65 -10.05 4.80
CA ILE A 293 10.61 -9.67 5.74
C ILE A 293 10.81 -8.20 6.03
N SER A 294 9.76 -7.43 6.15
CA SER A 294 9.82 -6.03 6.55
C SER A 294 9.07 -5.82 7.86
N SER A 295 9.58 -4.97 8.73
CA SER A 295 8.83 -4.46 9.87
C SER A 295 8.72 -2.94 9.82
N ILE A 296 7.59 -2.41 10.26
CA ILE A 296 7.29 -0.99 10.30
C ILE A 296 6.80 -0.67 11.70
N GLU A 297 7.34 0.37 12.32
CA GLU A 297 6.78 0.86 13.59
C GLU A 297 5.36 1.37 13.41
N ASN A 298 4.50 1.22 14.42
CA ASN A 298 3.08 1.64 14.35
C ASN A 298 2.91 3.14 14.02
N ARG A 299 3.94 3.96 14.29
CA ARG A 299 3.97 5.37 13.88
C ARG A 299 4.37 5.57 12.42
N PHE A 300 4.75 4.51 11.72
CA PHE A 300 5.23 4.51 10.32
C PHE A 300 6.50 5.34 10.07
N ASP A 301 7.26 5.64 11.12
CA ASP A 301 8.46 6.48 11.05
C ASP A 301 9.71 5.67 10.67
N GLU A 302 9.79 4.41 11.09
CA GLU A 302 10.93 3.54 10.87
C GLU A 302 10.52 2.24 10.17
N ILE A 303 11.28 1.87 9.14
CA ILE A 303 11.10 0.63 8.37
C ILE A 303 12.41 -0.15 8.45
N GLU A 304 12.31 -1.37 8.93
CA GLU A 304 13.41 -2.30 9.00
C GLU A 304 13.18 -3.45 8.01
N ASN A 305 14.21 -3.81 7.26
CA ASN A 305 14.14 -4.84 6.25
C ASN A 305 15.13 -5.96 6.56
N PHE A 306 14.63 -7.16 6.80
CA PHE A 306 15.41 -8.38 7.01
C PHE A 306 15.53 -9.13 5.68
N VAL A 307 16.74 -9.28 5.19
CA VAL A 307 17.01 -9.94 3.91
C VAL A 307 17.83 -11.21 4.15
N GLU A 308 17.58 -12.28 3.41
CA GLU A 308 18.23 -13.59 3.59
C GLU A 308 19.76 -13.55 3.55
N THR A 309 20.33 -12.58 2.88
CA THR A 309 21.79 -12.39 2.81
C THR A 309 22.40 -12.00 4.16
N ASN A 310 21.62 -11.37 5.03
CA ASN A 310 22.05 -10.93 6.37
C ASN A 310 21.69 -11.96 7.43
N TYR A 311 20.69 -12.79 7.17
CA TYR A 311 20.12 -13.71 8.15
C TYR A 311 20.01 -15.12 7.56
N SER A 312 20.81 -16.06 8.05
CA SER A 312 20.90 -17.43 7.55
C SER A 312 19.64 -18.28 7.79
N GLY A 313 18.66 -17.77 8.51
CA GLY A 313 17.53 -18.55 8.98
C GLY A 313 16.37 -18.74 7.99
N PHE A 314 16.33 -18.04 6.85
CA PHE A 314 15.15 -18.07 5.96
C PHE A 314 15.43 -17.96 4.46
N SER A 315 16.55 -18.46 3.99
CA SER A 315 16.89 -18.44 2.56
C SER A 315 15.84 -19.15 1.69
N ASN A 316 15.61 -18.64 0.48
CA ASN A 316 14.65 -19.15 -0.50
C ASN A 316 13.25 -19.35 0.09
N SER A 317 12.70 -18.32 0.73
CA SER A 317 11.39 -18.36 1.35
C SER A 317 10.45 -17.32 0.76
N ASP A 318 9.29 -17.78 0.31
CA ASP A 318 8.10 -16.94 0.13
C ASP A 318 7.21 -17.13 1.37
N PHE A 319 6.57 -16.06 1.83
CA PHE A 319 5.76 -16.07 3.04
C PHE A 319 4.28 -15.85 2.70
N PHE A 320 3.43 -16.76 3.16
CA PHE A 320 1.99 -16.78 2.82
C PHE A 320 1.08 -16.53 4.01
N SER A 321 1.58 -16.78 5.21
CA SER A 321 0.89 -16.53 6.48
C SER A 321 1.86 -16.01 7.51
N SER A 322 1.35 -15.28 8.49
CA SER A 322 2.15 -14.83 9.63
C SER A 322 1.30 -14.71 10.88
N GLU A 323 1.92 -14.91 12.05
CA GLU A 323 1.26 -14.82 13.34
C GLU A 323 2.24 -14.38 14.42
N ILE A 324 1.73 -13.62 15.41
CA ILE A 324 2.48 -13.24 16.60
C ILE A 324 2.28 -14.30 17.68
N VAL A 325 3.36 -14.95 18.06
CA VAL A 325 3.36 -16.01 19.07
C VAL A 325 4.24 -15.60 20.24
N ASN A 326 3.69 -14.99 21.27
CA ASN A 326 4.41 -14.41 22.39
C ASN A 326 5.43 -13.33 21.91
N ASP A 327 6.74 -13.55 22.15
CA ASP A 327 7.83 -12.66 21.72
C ASP A 327 8.42 -13.09 20.36
N GLU A 328 7.67 -13.82 19.56
CA GLU A 328 8.12 -14.34 18.26
C GLU A 328 7.14 -13.97 17.17
N VAL A 329 7.66 -13.75 15.97
CA VAL A 329 6.87 -13.62 14.74
C VAL A 329 7.10 -14.89 13.91
N TRP A 330 6.04 -15.57 13.56
CA TRP A 330 6.07 -16.81 12.80
C TRP A 330 5.59 -16.54 11.38
N PHE A 331 6.35 -16.98 10.39
CA PHE A 331 6.03 -16.82 8.97
C PHE A 331 5.94 -18.18 8.31
N GLY A 332 4.78 -18.49 7.73
CA GLY A 332 4.52 -19.70 6.97
C GLY A 332 5.05 -19.62 5.54
N SER A 333 5.82 -20.64 5.14
CA SER A 333 6.41 -20.74 3.82
C SER A 333 6.11 -22.12 3.19
N ASN A 334 6.72 -22.46 2.07
CA ASN A 334 6.62 -23.78 1.48
C ASN A 334 7.43 -24.80 2.29
N GLY A 335 6.76 -25.74 2.97
CA GLY A 335 7.37 -26.82 3.73
C GLY A 335 8.16 -26.42 4.97
N LYS A 336 8.02 -25.17 5.42
CA LYS A 336 8.71 -24.66 6.59
C LYS A 336 8.00 -23.46 7.21
N VAL A 337 8.32 -23.20 8.47
CA VAL A 337 7.95 -21.99 9.19
C VAL A 337 9.23 -21.29 9.63
N VAL A 338 9.34 -20.02 9.32
CA VAL A 338 10.43 -19.15 9.78
C VAL A 338 9.97 -18.41 11.02
N VAL A 339 10.75 -18.49 12.08
CA VAL A 339 10.44 -17.87 13.37
C VAL A 339 11.50 -16.83 13.69
N TYR A 340 11.08 -15.60 13.83
CA TYR A 340 11.90 -14.50 14.32
C TYR A 340 11.64 -14.27 15.80
N ASN A 341 12.68 -14.28 16.61
CA ASN A 341 12.58 -13.93 18.03
C ASN A 341 12.92 -12.46 18.21
N ILE A 342 11.94 -11.66 18.62
CA ILE A 342 12.03 -10.20 18.73
C ILE A 342 13.09 -9.77 19.77
N ARG A 343 13.23 -10.51 20.87
CA ARG A 343 14.16 -10.14 21.95
C ARG A 343 15.62 -10.45 21.63
N SER A 344 15.85 -11.55 20.91
CA SER A 344 17.22 -12.00 20.62
C SER A 344 17.70 -11.61 19.23
N ASP A 345 16.84 -10.98 18.42
CA ASP A 345 17.11 -10.59 17.02
C ASP A 345 17.68 -11.76 16.21
N PHE A 346 16.97 -12.90 16.26
CA PHE A 346 17.46 -14.13 15.66
C PHE A 346 16.35 -14.87 14.90
N PHE A 347 16.66 -15.33 13.69
CA PHE A 347 15.81 -16.19 12.88
C PHE A 347 16.15 -17.66 13.05
N ARG A 348 15.13 -18.50 13.10
CA ARG A 348 15.26 -19.96 13.02
C ARG A 348 14.18 -20.53 12.09
N THR A 349 14.46 -21.68 11.53
CA THR A 349 13.53 -22.40 10.66
C THR A 349 13.05 -23.67 11.36
N LEU A 350 11.75 -23.94 11.28
CA LEU A 350 11.13 -25.20 11.64
C LEU A 350 10.68 -25.88 10.35
N GLY A 351 11.13 -27.08 10.11
CA GLY A 351 10.85 -27.83 8.89
C GLY A 351 10.19 -29.19 9.16
N TYR A 352 10.39 -30.11 8.22
CA TYR A 352 9.84 -31.46 8.29
C TYR A 352 10.21 -32.21 9.58
N GLU A 353 11.40 -31.96 10.15
CA GLU A 353 11.84 -32.54 11.42
C GLU A 353 10.96 -32.18 12.63
N LYS A 354 10.14 -31.15 12.47
CA LYS A 354 9.10 -30.71 13.44
C LYS A 354 7.69 -31.08 12.99
N GLY A 355 7.56 -31.91 11.94
CA GLY A 355 6.28 -32.30 11.41
C GLY A 355 5.58 -31.25 10.55
N ILE A 356 6.25 -30.14 10.21
CA ILE A 356 5.65 -29.08 9.38
C ILE A 356 5.21 -29.69 8.04
N PRO A 357 3.97 -29.42 7.57
CA PRO A 357 3.49 -29.85 6.26
C PRO A 357 4.42 -29.44 5.14
N ALA A 358 4.69 -30.38 4.20
CA ALA A 358 5.61 -30.11 3.08
C ALA A 358 5.08 -29.10 2.04
N GLN A 359 3.81 -28.74 2.15
CA GLN A 359 3.11 -27.85 1.25
C GLN A 359 3.23 -26.39 1.70
N LYS A 360 2.58 -25.50 0.96
CA LYS A 360 2.39 -24.09 1.31
C LYS A 360 1.66 -23.98 2.65
N ILE A 361 2.23 -23.27 3.61
CA ILE A 361 1.59 -22.98 4.90
C ILE A 361 0.71 -21.74 4.71
N GLU A 362 -0.59 -21.98 4.68
CA GLU A 362 -1.59 -20.95 4.39
C GLU A 362 -2.11 -20.26 5.65
N PHE A 363 -2.07 -20.96 6.80
CA PHE A 363 -2.56 -20.44 8.06
C PHE A 363 -1.60 -20.78 9.20
N ILE A 364 -1.41 -19.82 10.09
CA ILE A 364 -0.76 -19.99 11.40
C ILE A 364 -1.61 -19.24 12.39
N GLU A 365 -2.11 -19.96 13.45
CA GLU A 365 -2.93 -19.37 14.48
C GLU A 365 -2.41 -19.75 15.87
N PHE A 366 -2.43 -18.79 16.79
CA PHE A 366 -1.95 -18.98 18.16
C PHE A 366 -3.08 -18.86 19.17
N ILE A 367 -3.30 -19.95 19.94
CA ILE A 367 -4.32 -20.03 21.00
C ILE A 367 -3.78 -20.86 22.17
N ASP A 368 -3.90 -20.35 23.37
CA ASP A 368 -3.64 -21.10 24.63
C ASP A 368 -2.33 -21.89 24.63
N GLN A 369 -1.23 -21.27 24.22
CA GLN A 369 0.11 -21.85 24.08
C GLN A 369 0.26 -22.89 22.96
N ARG A 370 -0.74 -23.06 22.11
CA ARG A 370 -0.71 -23.93 20.93
C ARG A 370 -0.64 -23.10 19.67
N VAL A 371 0.19 -23.53 18.73
CA VAL A 371 0.31 -22.94 17.41
C VAL A 371 -0.24 -23.94 16.41
N TYR A 372 -1.33 -23.58 15.77
CA TYR A 372 -1.95 -24.33 14.68
C TYR A 372 -1.31 -23.90 13.37
N ILE A 373 -0.75 -24.86 12.64
CA ILE A 373 -0.05 -24.63 11.38
C ILE A 373 -0.73 -25.47 10.31
N ALA A 374 -1.33 -24.82 9.33
CA ALA A 374 -2.12 -25.49 8.33
C ALA A 374 -1.70 -25.17 6.89
N SER A 375 -1.74 -26.21 6.05
CA SER A 375 -1.83 -26.12 4.60
C SER A 375 -3.27 -26.40 4.18
N SER A 376 -3.55 -26.36 2.88
CA SER A 376 -4.91 -26.64 2.36
C SER A 376 -5.51 -27.99 2.76
N ASN A 377 -4.71 -29.00 3.11
CA ASN A 377 -5.19 -30.36 3.43
C ASN A 377 -4.41 -31.08 4.54
N ASP A 378 -3.54 -30.37 5.24
CA ASP A 378 -2.79 -30.92 6.38
C ASP A 378 -2.70 -29.87 7.49
N LEU A 379 -2.73 -30.32 8.72
CA LEU A 379 -2.66 -29.47 9.91
C LEU A 379 -1.82 -30.18 10.97
N ILE A 380 -0.99 -29.39 11.64
CA ILE A 380 -0.29 -29.82 12.85
C ILE A 380 -0.46 -28.78 13.96
N VAL A 381 -0.30 -29.22 15.19
CA VAL A 381 -0.32 -28.34 16.36
C VAL A 381 0.98 -28.48 17.12
N LEU A 382 1.62 -27.34 17.39
CA LEU A 382 2.84 -27.27 18.19
C LEU A 382 2.59 -26.55 19.52
N ASP A 383 3.26 -27.00 20.57
CA ASP A 383 3.39 -26.21 21.79
C ASP A 383 4.29 -24.98 21.51
N SER A 384 3.82 -23.78 21.85
CA SER A 384 4.47 -22.51 21.47
C SER A 384 5.86 -22.32 22.09
N LYS A 385 6.14 -22.94 23.25
CA LYS A 385 7.42 -22.83 23.96
C LYS A 385 8.40 -23.91 23.55
N SER A 386 7.98 -25.16 23.62
CA SER A 386 8.87 -26.30 23.36
C SER A 386 9.03 -26.63 21.89
N LYS A 387 8.12 -26.13 21.04
CA LYS A 387 8.05 -26.44 19.59
C LYS A 387 7.89 -27.95 19.32
N LYS A 388 7.27 -28.67 20.23
CA LYS A 388 6.96 -30.08 20.08
C LYS A 388 5.53 -30.25 19.58
N ILE A 389 5.31 -31.30 18.81
CA ILE A 389 3.97 -31.67 18.34
C ILE A 389 3.09 -32.01 19.54
N VAL A 390 1.88 -31.50 19.51
CA VAL A 390 0.80 -31.77 20.47
C VAL A 390 -0.33 -32.42 19.72
N ASN A 391 -0.88 -33.51 20.26
CA ASN A 391 -2.05 -34.15 19.67
C ASN A 391 -3.25 -33.19 19.68
N SER A 392 -3.98 -33.17 18.58
CA SER A 392 -5.17 -32.33 18.41
C SER A 392 -6.31 -33.12 17.79
N SER A 393 -7.51 -32.92 18.33
CA SER A 393 -8.73 -33.49 17.77
C SER A 393 -9.04 -32.94 16.38
N LEU A 394 -8.63 -31.70 16.10
CA LEU A 394 -8.78 -31.05 14.80
C LEU A 394 -7.85 -31.68 13.75
N GLU A 395 -6.58 -31.96 14.10
CA GLU A 395 -5.65 -32.67 13.24
C GLU A 395 -6.20 -34.03 12.83
N ASP A 396 -6.72 -34.77 13.82
CA ASP A 396 -7.37 -36.05 13.60
C ASP A 396 -8.59 -35.96 12.67
N LEU A 397 -9.43 -34.92 12.84
CA LEU A 397 -10.60 -34.71 11.99
C LEU A 397 -10.21 -34.45 10.54
N VAL A 398 -9.24 -33.54 10.30
CA VAL A 398 -8.77 -33.18 8.97
C VAL A 398 -8.16 -34.38 8.27
N LYS A 399 -7.22 -35.08 8.92
CA LYS A 399 -6.48 -36.21 8.32
C LYS A 399 -7.35 -37.45 8.09
N LYS A 400 -8.19 -37.84 9.05
CA LYS A 400 -9.06 -39.04 8.93
C LYS A 400 -10.10 -38.91 7.83
N ASN A 401 -10.62 -37.69 7.61
CA ASN A 401 -11.68 -37.46 6.65
C ASN A 401 -11.19 -36.82 5.35
N ASN A 402 -9.88 -36.57 5.21
CA ASN A 402 -9.25 -35.93 4.06
C ASN A 402 -9.97 -34.62 3.68
N LEU A 403 -10.16 -33.73 4.69
CA LEU A 403 -10.89 -32.47 4.51
C LEU A 403 -9.96 -31.37 4.03
N PHE A 404 -10.46 -30.49 3.15
CA PHE A 404 -9.79 -29.27 2.77
C PHE A 404 -10.05 -28.18 3.80
N ILE A 405 -9.01 -27.46 4.17
CA ILE A 405 -9.06 -26.28 5.03
C ILE A 405 -9.23 -25.06 4.11
N ASP A 406 -10.41 -24.48 4.10
CA ASP A 406 -10.72 -23.30 3.31
C ASP A 406 -10.31 -22.02 4.05
N TYR A 407 -10.46 -22.01 5.38
CA TYR A 407 -10.12 -20.89 6.24
C TYR A 407 -9.85 -21.31 7.67
N LEU A 408 -8.99 -20.56 8.37
CA LEU A 408 -8.65 -20.78 9.77
C LEU A 408 -8.32 -19.44 10.41
N ASP A 409 -8.95 -19.12 11.55
CA ASP A 409 -8.68 -17.88 12.28
C ASP A 409 -9.00 -18.03 13.77
N ASN A 410 -8.26 -17.30 14.59
CA ASN A 410 -8.50 -17.17 16.01
C ASN A 410 -9.34 -15.93 16.30
N ILE A 411 -10.62 -16.12 16.58
CA ILE A 411 -11.51 -15.03 16.94
C ILE A 411 -11.87 -15.15 18.42
N ASP A 412 -11.46 -14.18 19.21
CA ASP A 412 -11.71 -14.08 20.66
C ASP A 412 -11.31 -15.36 21.45
N GLY A 413 -10.11 -15.89 21.16
CA GLY A 413 -9.59 -17.09 21.83
C GLY A 413 -10.29 -18.40 21.46
N LYS A 414 -11.04 -18.41 20.36
CA LYS A 414 -11.67 -19.59 19.78
C LYS A 414 -11.25 -19.76 18.35
N LEU A 415 -10.84 -20.97 18.00
CA LEU A 415 -10.46 -21.28 16.64
C LEU A 415 -11.72 -21.53 15.80
N HIS A 416 -11.89 -20.70 14.77
CA HIS A 416 -12.91 -20.89 13.74
C HIS A 416 -12.23 -21.49 12.51
N ILE A 417 -12.79 -22.57 12.00
CA ILE A 417 -12.25 -23.24 10.82
C ILE A 417 -13.35 -23.56 9.82
N SER A 418 -13.11 -23.27 8.55
CA SER A 418 -13.93 -23.75 7.45
C SER A 418 -13.29 -24.99 6.83
N LEU A 419 -14.01 -26.12 6.85
CA LEU A 419 -13.59 -27.38 6.26
C LEU A 419 -14.57 -27.79 5.16
N ASN A 420 -14.12 -27.85 3.92
CA ASN A 420 -14.98 -28.09 2.75
C ASN A 420 -16.21 -27.15 2.71
N GLY A 421 -16.01 -25.87 3.10
CA GLY A 421 -17.04 -24.83 3.16
C GLY A 421 -17.98 -24.93 4.36
N ARG A 422 -17.72 -25.79 5.36
CA ARG A 422 -18.48 -25.89 6.60
C ARG A 422 -17.70 -25.36 7.78
N VAL A 423 -18.34 -24.56 8.61
CA VAL A 423 -17.68 -23.92 9.77
C VAL A 423 -17.74 -24.82 11.00
N TYR A 424 -16.60 -24.95 11.64
CA TYR A 424 -16.43 -25.64 12.92
C TYR A 424 -15.83 -24.65 13.92
N LEU A 425 -16.24 -24.80 15.18
CA LEU A 425 -15.72 -24.02 16.29
C LEU A 425 -14.97 -24.96 17.23
N LEU A 426 -13.71 -24.63 17.51
CA LEU A 426 -12.89 -25.34 18.48
C LEU A 426 -12.69 -24.42 19.70
N ASP A 427 -13.05 -24.94 20.87
CA ASP A 427 -12.77 -24.26 22.13
C ASP A 427 -11.36 -24.56 22.67
N SER A 428 -10.96 -23.88 23.75
CA SER A 428 -9.66 -24.07 24.41
C SER A 428 -9.43 -25.50 24.96
N GLN A 429 -10.49 -26.29 25.12
CA GLN A 429 -10.41 -27.70 25.54
C GLN A 429 -10.40 -28.67 24.36
N GLU A 430 -10.30 -28.16 23.14
CA GLU A 430 -10.36 -28.90 21.86
C GLU A 430 -11.68 -29.64 21.62
N ASN A 431 -12.81 -29.18 22.21
CA ASN A 431 -14.10 -29.66 21.83
C ASN A 431 -14.55 -29.03 20.52
N ILE A 432 -14.79 -29.86 19.51
CA ILE A 432 -15.28 -29.43 18.21
C ILE A 432 -16.80 -29.29 18.28
N ASN A 433 -17.30 -28.06 18.10
CA ASN A 433 -18.73 -27.79 18.06
C ASN A 433 -19.16 -27.50 16.61
N THR A 434 -20.09 -28.32 16.09
CA THR A 434 -20.66 -28.21 14.75
C THR A 434 -21.99 -27.50 14.73
N ASP A 435 -22.72 -27.54 15.84
CA ASP A 435 -24.15 -27.20 15.89
C ASP A 435 -24.40 -25.69 15.87
N LYS A 436 -23.40 -24.91 16.28
CA LYS A 436 -23.54 -23.45 16.41
C LYS A 436 -23.86 -22.74 15.08
N TYR A 437 -23.40 -23.28 13.96
CA TYR A 437 -23.50 -22.66 12.64
C TYR A 437 -24.26 -23.51 11.62
N GLU A 438 -25.05 -24.53 12.08
CA GLU A 438 -25.84 -25.39 11.19
C GLU A 438 -26.80 -24.62 10.27
N PHE A 439 -27.29 -23.46 10.70
CA PHE A 439 -28.16 -22.60 9.89
C PHE A 439 -27.50 -22.00 8.65
N LEU A 440 -26.16 -21.93 8.61
CA LEU A 440 -25.40 -21.50 7.43
C LEU A 440 -25.28 -22.60 6.37
N PHE A 441 -25.52 -23.86 6.75
CA PHE A 441 -25.27 -25.02 5.91
C PHE A 441 -26.46 -25.32 4.99
N ASN A 442 -26.70 -24.44 4.03
CA ASN A 442 -27.41 -24.90 2.86
C ASN A 442 -26.38 -25.19 1.74
N GLU A 443 -26.73 -26.08 0.80
CA GLU A 443 -25.81 -26.51 -0.27
C GLU A 443 -25.28 -25.36 -1.13
N SER A 444 -25.90 -24.17 -1.05
CA SER A 444 -25.59 -22.99 -1.84
C SER A 444 -24.65 -22.00 -1.14
N PHE A 445 -24.41 -22.13 0.17
CA PHE A 445 -23.56 -21.20 0.94
C PHE A 445 -22.35 -21.95 1.51
N ARG A 446 -21.26 -21.94 0.77
CA ARG A 446 -19.97 -22.48 1.22
C ARG A 446 -19.12 -21.35 1.76
N VAL A 447 -18.70 -21.48 3.01
CA VAL A 447 -17.88 -20.46 3.68
C VAL A 447 -16.44 -20.61 3.26
N ASP A 448 -15.88 -19.55 2.66
CA ASP A 448 -14.49 -19.43 2.24
C ASP A 448 -13.69 -18.40 3.06
N GLY A 449 -14.35 -17.65 3.97
CA GLY A 449 -13.71 -16.74 4.90
C GLY A 449 -14.58 -16.50 6.14
N ILE A 450 -13.92 -16.26 7.29
CA ILE A 450 -14.55 -15.99 8.58
C ILE A 450 -13.85 -14.79 9.19
N PHE A 451 -14.57 -13.73 9.49
CA PHE A 451 -14.01 -12.46 9.90
C PHE A 451 -14.76 -11.86 11.07
N GLY A 452 -14.15 -10.91 11.76
CA GLY A 452 -14.81 -10.12 12.78
C GLY A 452 -14.32 -10.40 14.20
N ASP A 453 -15.18 -10.14 15.17
CA ASP A 453 -14.91 -10.28 16.59
C ASP A 453 -15.97 -11.14 17.30
N LYS A 454 -15.92 -11.18 18.63
CA LYS A 454 -16.87 -11.96 19.46
C LYS A 454 -18.33 -11.56 19.26
N GLU A 455 -18.59 -10.28 19.01
CA GLU A 455 -19.94 -9.74 18.91
C GLU A 455 -20.45 -9.81 17.47
N HIS A 456 -19.56 -9.59 16.51
CA HIS A 456 -19.87 -9.48 15.09
C HIS A 456 -19.03 -10.46 14.27
N LEU A 457 -19.67 -11.52 13.81
CA LEU A 457 -19.04 -12.50 12.90
C LEU A 457 -19.61 -12.37 11.49
N PHE A 458 -18.71 -12.34 10.53
CA PHE A 458 -19.02 -12.28 9.11
C PHE A 458 -18.46 -13.52 8.41
N PHE A 459 -19.27 -14.14 7.58
CA PHE A 459 -18.89 -15.32 6.81
C PHE A 459 -18.97 -15.00 5.33
N SER A 460 -17.87 -15.13 4.61
CA SER A 460 -17.86 -14.90 3.16
C SER A 460 -18.14 -16.17 2.37
N SER A 461 -18.70 -15.99 1.19
CA SER A 461 -18.97 -17.02 0.18
C SER A 461 -19.07 -16.36 -1.20
N GLU A 462 -19.17 -17.17 -2.26
CA GLU A 462 -19.46 -16.66 -3.61
C GLU A 462 -20.75 -15.83 -3.70
N LEU A 463 -21.72 -16.09 -2.82
CA LEU A 463 -23.01 -15.36 -2.81
C LEU A 463 -22.92 -13.98 -2.14
N GLY A 464 -21.93 -13.79 -1.26
CA GLY A 464 -21.76 -12.56 -0.51
C GLY A 464 -21.28 -12.80 0.92
N ILE A 465 -21.48 -11.81 1.78
CA ILE A 465 -21.08 -11.81 3.19
C ILE A 465 -22.33 -11.98 4.05
N PHE A 466 -22.37 -13.01 4.87
CA PHE A 466 -23.42 -13.24 5.84
C PHE A 466 -23.02 -12.64 7.18
N ASN A 467 -23.85 -11.72 7.71
CA ASN A 467 -23.69 -11.16 9.04
C ASN A 467 -24.47 -12.03 10.06
N ASN A 468 -23.76 -12.61 11.01
CA ASN A 468 -24.36 -13.51 12.01
C ASN A 468 -25.24 -12.77 13.04
N GLN A 469 -25.05 -11.47 13.25
CA GLN A 469 -25.77 -10.72 14.27
C GLN A 469 -27.25 -10.49 13.88
N ASP A 470 -27.48 -10.05 12.66
CA ASP A 470 -28.81 -9.70 12.17
C ASP A 470 -29.37 -10.72 11.16
N ASN A 471 -28.64 -11.80 10.91
CA ASN A 471 -28.95 -12.88 9.95
C ASN A 471 -29.19 -12.36 8.51
N LYS A 472 -28.47 -11.30 8.11
CA LYS A 472 -28.57 -10.72 6.78
C LYS A 472 -27.41 -11.12 5.88
N LEU A 473 -27.72 -11.31 4.59
CA LEU A 473 -26.74 -11.48 3.54
C LEU A 473 -26.49 -10.13 2.85
N ILE A 474 -25.24 -9.70 2.78
CA ILE A 474 -24.74 -8.62 1.95
C ILE A 474 -24.36 -9.25 0.61
N PRO A 475 -25.18 -9.09 -0.47
CA PRO A 475 -24.95 -9.81 -1.72
C PRO A 475 -23.63 -9.40 -2.38
N SER A 476 -22.94 -10.35 -3.00
CA SER A 476 -21.68 -10.09 -3.73
C SER A 476 -21.81 -9.03 -4.83
N SER A 477 -23.01 -8.89 -5.40
CA SER A 477 -23.32 -7.84 -6.38
C SER A 477 -23.14 -6.41 -5.85
N MET A 478 -23.23 -6.17 -4.54
CA MET A 478 -23.01 -4.85 -3.94
C MET A 478 -21.54 -4.40 -4.05
N TYR A 479 -20.60 -5.34 -4.08
CA TYR A 479 -19.18 -5.08 -4.30
C TYR A 479 -18.65 -5.71 -5.58
N PHE A 480 -19.49 -5.67 -6.63
CA PHE A 480 -19.15 -6.03 -8.01
C PHE A 480 -18.70 -7.47 -8.21
N ASN A 481 -19.15 -8.40 -7.35
CA ASN A 481 -18.79 -9.82 -7.36
C ASN A 481 -17.27 -10.11 -7.27
N PHE A 482 -16.51 -9.21 -6.67
CA PHE A 482 -15.11 -9.48 -6.36
C PHE A 482 -14.98 -10.48 -5.20
N VAL A 483 -13.90 -11.23 -5.19
CA VAL A 483 -13.58 -12.13 -4.08
C VAL A 483 -13.27 -11.31 -2.85
N VAL A 484 -13.90 -11.64 -1.74
CA VAL A 484 -13.63 -11.06 -0.42
C VAL A 484 -12.42 -11.75 0.16
N ASN A 485 -11.41 -10.98 0.52
CA ASN A 485 -10.19 -11.51 1.13
C ASN A 485 -10.14 -11.18 2.62
N ASP A 486 -10.75 -10.05 3.04
CA ASP A 486 -10.77 -9.65 4.44
C ASP A 486 -11.94 -8.71 4.72
N VAL A 487 -12.40 -8.68 5.97
CA VAL A 487 -13.52 -7.85 6.43
C VAL A 487 -13.21 -7.31 7.81
N LEU A 488 -13.31 -6.00 7.98
CA LEU A 488 -13.08 -5.31 9.24
C LEU A 488 -14.24 -4.39 9.58
N LEU A 489 -14.78 -4.54 10.77
CA LEU A 489 -15.81 -3.64 11.31
C LEU A 489 -15.17 -2.60 12.22
N ILE A 490 -15.41 -1.32 11.91
CA ILE A 490 -15.01 -0.20 12.75
C ILE A 490 -16.28 0.60 13.04
N GLU A 491 -16.70 0.66 14.29
CA GLU A 491 -18.00 1.22 14.69
C GLU A 491 -19.16 0.54 13.93
N ASN A 492 -19.87 1.28 13.08
CA ASN A 492 -20.98 0.78 12.25
C ASN A 492 -20.60 0.62 10.77
N ILE A 493 -19.33 0.84 10.44
CA ILE A 493 -18.83 0.77 9.06
C ILE A 493 -18.06 -0.52 8.86
N LEU A 494 -18.52 -1.32 7.90
CA LEU A 494 -17.86 -2.52 7.45
C LEU A 494 -16.96 -2.21 6.27
N TYR A 495 -15.66 -2.35 6.47
CA TYR A 495 -14.65 -2.29 5.43
C TYR A 495 -14.49 -3.67 4.83
N ILE A 496 -14.69 -3.81 3.52
CA ILE A 496 -14.60 -5.09 2.80
C ILE A 496 -13.45 -5.01 1.82
N GLY A 497 -12.36 -5.71 2.15
CA GLY A 497 -11.18 -5.85 1.30
C GLY A 497 -11.40 -6.92 0.24
N THR A 498 -11.32 -6.53 -1.03
CA THR A 498 -11.61 -7.45 -2.14
C THR A 498 -10.45 -7.55 -3.12
N SER A 499 -10.54 -8.50 -4.05
CA SER A 499 -9.63 -8.62 -5.19
C SER A 499 -9.69 -7.41 -6.13
N GLY A 500 -10.76 -6.62 -6.12
CA GLY A 500 -10.98 -5.46 -6.99
C GLY A 500 -10.77 -4.11 -6.34
N GLY A 501 -10.82 -4.02 -5.01
CA GLY A 501 -10.73 -2.77 -4.27
C GLY A 501 -11.32 -2.83 -2.87
N LEU A 502 -11.59 -1.68 -2.30
CA LEU A 502 -12.15 -1.49 -0.96
C LEU A 502 -13.62 -1.07 -1.07
N ALA A 503 -14.53 -1.86 -0.50
CA ALA A 503 -15.92 -1.48 -0.33
C ALA A 503 -16.14 -0.97 1.10
N ILE A 504 -16.98 0.04 1.24
CA ILE A 504 -17.38 0.63 2.52
C ILE A 504 -18.89 0.49 2.65
N TYR A 505 -19.33 -0.30 3.60
CA TYR A 505 -20.73 -0.64 3.80
C TYR A 505 -21.18 -0.20 5.19
N ASP A 506 -22.29 0.52 5.25
CA ASP A 506 -22.93 0.90 6.50
C ASP A 506 -23.89 -0.21 6.94
N ILE A 507 -23.63 -0.79 8.11
CA ILE A 507 -24.43 -1.90 8.63
C ILE A 507 -25.81 -1.41 9.08
N GLU A 508 -25.91 -0.23 9.71
CA GLU A 508 -27.18 0.31 10.21
C GLU A 508 -28.10 0.71 9.06
N GLU A 509 -27.56 1.42 8.06
CA GLU A 509 -28.33 1.85 6.89
C GLU A 509 -28.56 0.70 5.88
N GLY A 510 -27.75 -0.36 5.97
CA GLY A 510 -27.84 -1.52 5.09
C GLY A 510 -27.46 -1.21 3.63
N GLN A 511 -26.52 -0.29 3.40
CA GLN A 511 -26.16 0.18 2.07
C GLN A 511 -24.66 0.32 1.87
N LEU A 512 -24.23 0.18 0.61
CA LEU A 512 -22.87 0.47 0.20
C LEU A 512 -22.68 1.99 0.11
N ASN A 513 -21.82 2.54 0.95
CA ASN A 513 -21.49 3.97 0.95
C ASN A 513 -20.54 4.31 -0.19
N ASN A 514 -19.50 3.48 -0.41
CA ASN A 514 -18.53 3.72 -1.45
C ASN A 514 -17.82 2.43 -1.89
N PHE A 515 -17.25 2.46 -3.10
CA PHE A 515 -16.33 1.44 -3.60
C PHE A 515 -15.13 2.10 -4.27
N TYR A 516 -13.94 1.87 -3.73
CA TYR A 516 -12.69 2.40 -4.25
C TYR A 516 -11.96 1.32 -5.06
N ASP A 517 -11.89 1.51 -6.39
CA ASP A 517 -11.26 0.60 -7.35
C ASP A 517 -9.90 1.10 -7.87
N PHE A 518 -9.21 1.91 -7.08
CA PHE A 518 -7.90 2.42 -7.47
C PHE A 518 -6.94 1.27 -7.75
N SER A 519 -6.07 1.46 -8.73
CA SER A 519 -5.13 0.40 -9.14
C SER A 519 -4.19 -0.07 -8.02
N PHE A 520 -3.96 0.75 -7.01
CA PHE A 520 -3.15 0.42 -5.83
C PHE A 520 -3.94 -0.34 -4.74
N LEU A 521 -5.27 -0.39 -4.82
CA LEU A 521 -6.15 -1.12 -3.89
C LEU A 521 -6.49 -2.54 -4.36
N ARG A 522 -5.93 -3.00 -5.47
CA ARG A 522 -6.22 -4.34 -5.98
C ARG A 522 -5.60 -5.42 -5.09
N ASN A 523 -6.36 -6.50 -4.89
CA ASN A 523 -6.01 -7.61 -4.02
C ASN A 523 -5.64 -7.11 -2.62
N ILE A 524 -6.62 -6.57 -1.90
CA ILE A 524 -6.46 -6.30 -0.47
C ILE A 524 -6.46 -7.65 0.23
N PHE A 525 -5.32 -8.06 0.79
CA PHE A 525 -5.15 -9.37 1.41
C PHE A 525 -5.52 -9.36 2.89
N LYS A 526 -5.20 -8.27 3.59
CA LYS A 526 -5.48 -8.10 5.02
C LYS A 526 -5.68 -6.63 5.37
N MET A 527 -6.52 -6.38 6.36
CA MET A 527 -6.83 -5.06 6.89
C MET A 527 -6.75 -5.08 8.41
N GLU A 528 -6.22 -4.02 8.98
CA GLU A 528 -6.16 -3.83 10.43
C GLU A 528 -6.30 -2.36 10.78
N GLN A 529 -6.90 -2.06 11.92
CA GLN A 529 -6.92 -0.70 12.46
C GLN A 529 -5.70 -0.49 13.37
N VAL A 530 -4.95 0.55 13.10
CA VAL A 530 -3.80 0.99 13.92
C VAL A 530 -3.99 2.46 14.24
N ASP A 531 -4.32 2.76 15.47
CA ASP A 531 -4.70 4.12 15.93
C ASP A 531 -5.82 4.72 15.04
N GLU A 532 -5.60 5.91 14.47
CA GLU A 532 -6.53 6.57 13.54
C GLU A 532 -6.40 6.10 12.08
N PHE A 533 -5.67 5.03 11.82
CA PHE A 533 -5.45 4.55 10.45
C PHE A 533 -6.04 3.17 10.22
N LEU A 534 -6.60 2.98 9.03
CA LEU A 534 -6.84 1.68 8.45
C LEU A 534 -5.61 1.29 7.62
N VAL A 535 -4.98 0.20 7.99
CA VAL A 535 -3.82 -0.35 7.31
C VAL A 535 -4.27 -1.47 6.39
N LEU A 536 -3.97 -1.35 5.10
CA LEU A 536 -4.37 -2.30 4.07
C LEU A 536 -3.12 -2.95 3.48
N LEU A 537 -3.04 -4.26 3.54
CA LEU A 537 -2.03 -5.03 2.82
C LEU A 537 -2.54 -5.35 1.42
N THR A 538 -1.85 -4.87 0.39
CA THR A 538 -2.25 -5.06 -1.01
C THR A 538 -1.12 -5.63 -1.85
N SER A 539 -1.43 -6.07 -3.07
CA SER A 539 -0.41 -6.54 -4.02
C SER A 539 0.60 -5.45 -4.44
N THR A 540 0.35 -4.19 -4.11
CA THR A 540 1.25 -3.06 -4.45
C THR A 540 2.09 -2.58 -3.27
N GLY A 541 1.80 -3.03 -2.07
CA GLY A 541 2.46 -2.62 -0.84
C GLY A 541 1.48 -2.45 0.31
N LEU A 542 1.94 -1.83 1.38
CA LEU A 542 1.12 -1.41 2.50
C LEU A 542 0.50 -0.05 2.21
N ILE A 543 -0.78 0.07 2.46
CA ILE A 543 -1.50 1.33 2.32
C ILE A 543 -2.00 1.73 3.70
N LYS A 544 -1.70 2.96 4.06
CA LYS A 544 -2.18 3.61 5.26
C LYS A 544 -3.25 4.59 4.84
N LEU A 545 -4.46 4.39 5.33
CA LEU A 545 -5.62 5.24 5.08
C LEU A 545 -6.02 5.91 6.38
N ARG A 546 -6.00 7.25 6.39
CA ARG A 546 -6.46 8.00 7.55
C ARG A 546 -7.98 7.92 7.65
N LEU A 547 -8.48 7.44 8.79
CA LEU A 547 -9.89 7.44 9.11
C LEU A 547 -10.26 8.83 9.66
N SER A 548 -11.27 9.46 9.12
CA SER A 548 -11.89 10.63 9.72
C SER A 548 -12.86 10.15 10.82
N LEU A 549 -12.31 9.87 11.98
CA LEU A 549 -13.11 9.55 13.18
C LEU A 549 -13.75 10.78 13.75
#